data_8584a22cedc80016acc0162e1621d7dc
#
_entry.id   8584a22cedc80016acc0162e1621d7dc
#
_cell.length_a   1.000
_cell.length_b   1.000
_cell.length_c   1.000
_cell.angle_alpha   90.00
_cell.angle_beta   90.00
_cell.angle_gamma   90.00
#
_symmetry.space_group_name_H-M   'P 1'
#
loop_
_entity.id
_entity.type
_entity.pdbx_description
1 polymer ?
#
loop_
_entity_poly.entity_id
_entity_poly.type
_entity_poly.pdbx_seq_one_letter_code
_entity_poly.pdbx_strand_id
1 'polypeptide(L)'
;MNILLANFTKMVNDSGGLAKVTSAFANEMLKRGHNVSIIYSDEKDGEFFYPISEEIQCYNLNDTTNNKKIKFPLYLKIIREILRTFAKRPARTVNSFFQEHYLLFNVGKYINNIQPDIIISYQPAASKLILCDAKFDIPVITMSHGDPEDYFHTYPVKEIPSLEKSAICQVLMPSFEQHIKNHLPNVNTITIGNAIPQFAFSADLAADKKQYKVIFVGRLTKNHKRPHLLVQAFTKLAAKYPNWILELWGVKDRATYYKELEHMISSANLSDRIFIKGATDKVPEKLREADIFAFPSAFEGFGMALAEGMSVGLPAIGYKNCPAVNELIKDGETGFLCEDGVEPLAEALDKLMGDRELRIKMGKAAKADMAQFAPEKIWDHWEELMEKVIKEK
;
A
#
# COMPACT_ATOMS: atom_id res chain seq x y z
N MET A 1 -22.94 -3.82 13.64
CA MET A 1 -22.84 -4.72 12.49
C MET A 1 -21.86 -5.85 12.79
N ASN A 2 -22.08 -7.01 12.18
CA ASN A 2 -21.13 -8.12 12.17
C ASN A 2 -20.33 -8.07 10.88
N ILE A 3 -19.06 -7.64 10.93
CA ILE A 3 -18.21 -7.34 9.78
C ILE A 3 -17.19 -8.46 9.62
N LEU A 4 -17.10 -9.02 8.41
CA LEU A 4 -16.07 -9.98 8.06
C LEU A 4 -15.03 -9.33 7.13
N LEU A 5 -13.77 -9.33 7.54
CA LEU A 5 -12.64 -8.94 6.71
C LEU A 5 -12.04 -10.18 6.02
N ALA A 6 -12.23 -10.29 4.72
CA ALA A 6 -11.75 -11.41 3.91
C ALA A 6 -10.42 -11.05 3.23
N ASN A 7 -9.31 -11.21 3.96
CA ASN A 7 -7.94 -11.01 3.46
C ASN A 7 -7.28 -12.38 3.22
N PHE A 8 -7.49 -12.98 2.03
CA PHE A 8 -6.97 -14.31 1.70
C PHE A 8 -5.48 -14.30 1.32
N THR A 9 -4.70 -13.47 2.02
CA THR A 9 -3.24 -13.44 1.93
C THR A 9 -2.60 -13.65 3.31
N LYS A 10 -1.28 -13.57 3.34
CA LYS A 10 -0.50 -13.66 4.57
C LYS A 10 -0.79 -12.50 5.51
N MET A 11 -0.87 -12.83 6.78
CA MET A 11 -0.94 -11.88 7.90
C MET A 11 0.17 -12.11 8.93
N VAL A 12 0.62 -13.38 9.07
CA VAL A 12 1.65 -13.80 10.04
C VAL A 12 3.01 -13.30 9.62
N ASN A 13 3.69 -12.56 10.51
CA ASN A 13 5.00 -11.95 10.28
C ASN A 13 5.07 -11.10 8.98
N ASP A 14 3.93 -10.55 8.53
CA ASP A 14 3.89 -9.71 7.34
C ASP A 14 3.86 -8.22 7.70
N SER A 15 4.95 -7.52 7.39
CA SER A 15 5.07 -6.06 7.53
C SER A 15 4.54 -5.29 6.31
N GLY A 16 3.84 -5.96 5.38
CA GLY A 16 3.30 -5.36 4.17
C GLY A 16 2.12 -4.40 4.42
N GLY A 17 1.87 -3.53 3.44
CA GLY A 17 0.78 -2.54 3.54
C GLY A 17 -0.60 -3.18 3.69
N LEU A 18 -0.84 -4.35 3.09
CA LEU A 18 -2.12 -5.04 3.19
C LEU A 18 -2.42 -5.51 4.62
N ALA A 19 -1.43 -6.12 5.29
CA ALA A 19 -1.54 -6.51 6.69
C ALA A 19 -1.76 -5.29 7.60
N LYS A 20 -1.03 -4.17 7.35
CA LYS A 20 -1.21 -2.90 8.08
C LYS A 20 -2.64 -2.37 7.95
N VAL A 21 -3.18 -2.31 6.73
CA VAL A 21 -4.53 -1.81 6.48
C VAL A 21 -5.59 -2.73 7.10
N THR A 22 -5.43 -4.06 7.00
CA THR A 22 -6.36 -5.02 7.60
C THR A 22 -6.42 -4.87 9.12
N SER A 23 -5.26 -4.80 9.79
CA SER A 23 -5.21 -4.61 11.25
C SER A 23 -5.79 -3.27 11.69
N ALA A 24 -5.48 -2.19 10.96
CA ALA A 24 -6.02 -0.86 11.26
C ALA A 24 -7.55 -0.82 11.10
N PHE A 25 -8.09 -1.39 10.01
CA PHE A 25 -9.52 -1.47 9.76
C PHE A 25 -10.23 -2.28 10.85
N ALA A 26 -9.69 -3.47 11.18
CA ALA A 26 -10.30 -4.35 12.18
C ALA A 26 -10.38 -3.70 13.57
N ASN A 27 -9.27 -3.13 14.02
CA ASN A 27 -9.21 -2.49 15.33
C ASN A 27 -10.12 -1.24 15.42
N GLU A 28 -10.18 -0.45 14.35
CA GLU A 28 -11.00 0.76 14.36
C GLU A 28 -12.50 0.42 14.32
N MET A 29 -12.92 -0.57 13.53
CA MET A 29 -14.32 -0.99 13.51
C MET A 29 -14.74 -1.62 14.85
N LEU A 30 -13.85 -2.38 15.49
CA LEU A 30 -14.09 -2.87 16.86
C LEU A 30 -14.28 -1.72 17.85
N LYS A 31 -13.40 -0.72 17.82
CA LYS A 31 -13.46 0.49 18.65
C LYS A 31 -14.76 1.27 18.45
N ARG A 32 -15.32 1.25 17.24
CA ARG A 32 -16.61 1.85 16.88
C ARG A 32 -17.83 0.99 17.31
N GLY A 33 -17.60 -0.12 17.99
CA GLY A 33 -18.64 -0.97 18.56
C GLY A 33 -19.21 -2.02 17.60
N HIS A 34 -18.51 -2.34 16.53
CA HIS A 34 -18.87 -3.43 15.63
C HIS A 34 -18.25 -4.75 16.04
N ASN A 35 -18.91 -5.87 15.73
CA ASN A 35 -18.29 -7.19 15.83
C ASN A 35 -17.45 -7.42 14.58
N VAL A 36 -16.18 -7.74 14.76
CA VAL A 36 -15.25 -7.92 13.65
C VAL A 36 -14.63 -9.31 13.67
N SER A 37 -14.59 -9.96 12.51
CA SER A 37 -13.86 -11.20 12.31
C SER A 37 -12.93 -11.06 11.10
N ILE A 38 -11.80 -11.77 11.12
CA ILE A 38 -10.85 -11.80 10.01
C ILE A 38 -10.71 -13.23 9.51
N ILE A 39 -10.80 -13.42 8.20
CA ILE A 39 -10.35 -14.65 7.53
C ILE A 39 -9.09 -14.35 6.73
N TYR A 40 -8.02 -15.12 6.96
CA TYR A 40 -6.73 -14.96 6.29
C TYR A 40 -6.16 -16.31 5.83
N SER A 41 -5.03 -16.33 5.12
CA SER A 41 -4.42 -17.55 4.57
C SER A 41 -2.91 -17.57 4.84
N ASP A 42 -2.50 -18.39 5.80
CA ASP A 42 -1.08 -18.63 6.13
C ASP A 42 -0.75 -20.11 6.26
N GLU A 43 0.34 -20.55 5.60
CA GLU A 43 0.88 -21.90 5.71
C GLU A 43 1.65 -22.15 7.01
N LYS A 44 1.98 -21.09 7.76
CA LYS A 44 2.78 -21.11 8.99
C LYS A 44 2.01 -20.52 10.15
N ASP A 45 2.32 -20.97 11.35
CA ASP A 45 1.91 -20.34 12.58
C ASP A 45 2.88 -19.19 12.93
N GLY A 46 2.41 -18.24 13.72
CA GLY A 46 3.17 -17.10 14.19
C GLY A 46 2.26 -15.95 14.60
N GLU A 47 2.87 -14.83 14.95
CA GLU A 47 2.17 -13.62 15.38
C GLU A 47 1.92 -12.67 14.21
N PHE A 48 0.92 -11.85 14.33
CA PHE A 48 0.69 -10.74 13.40
C PHE A 48 1.71 -9.63 13.66
N PHE A 49 2.35 -9.14 12.61
CA PHE A 49 3.31 -8.05 12.73
C PHE A 49 2.64 -6.75 13.24
N TYR A 50 1.43 -6.47 12.76
CA TYR A 50 0.61 -5.38 13.25
C TYR A 50 -0.38 -5.92 14.29
N PRO A 51 -0.44 -5.34 15.50
CA PRO A 51 -1.31 -5.81 16.56
C PRO A 51 -2.78 -5.82 16.14
N ILE A 52 -3.48 -6.88 16.54
CA ILE A 52 -4.93 -7.04 16.39
C ILE A 52 -5.47 -7.29 17.79
N SER A 53 -6.58 -6.64 18.16
CA SER A 53 -7.24 -6.85 19.46
C SER A 53 -7.62 -8.32 19.65
N GLU A 54 -7.45 -8.84 20.84
CA GLU A 54 -7.82 -10.22 21.21
C GLU A 54 -9.33 -10.49 21.11
N GLU A 55 -10.15 -9.45 21.09
CA GLU A 55 -11.60 -9.54 20.88
C GLU A 55 -11.96 -9.87 19.42
N ILE A 56 -11.05 -9.66 18.46
CA ILE A 56 -11.26 -9.95 17.05
C ILE A 56 -10.97 -11.42 16.76
N GLN A 57 -11.98 -12.12 16.27
CA GLN A 57 -11.82 -13.52 15.90
C GLN A 57 -11.09 -13.66 14.57
N CYS A 58 -9.96 -14.38 14.58
CA CYS A 58 -9.12 -14.58 13.40
C CYS A 58 -9.13 -16.06 12.97
N TYR A 59 -9.51 -16.32 11.72
CA TYR A 59 -9.64 -17.67 11.15
C TYR A 59 -8.64 -17.85 10.00
N ASN A 60 -7.78 -18.87 10.13
CA ASN A 60 -6.85 -19.21 9.06
C ASN A 60 -7.46 -20.24 8.12
N LEU A 61 -7.59 -19.89 6.84
CA LEU A 61 -8.11 -20.81 5.81
C LEU A 61 -7.26 -22.09 5.62
N ASN A 62 -6.01 -22.04 6.04
CA ASN A 62 -5.10 -23.18 5.94
C ASN A 62 -5.25 -24.17 7.10
N ASP A 63 -6.06 -23.87 8.13
CA ASP A 63 -6.27 -24.79 9.26
C ASP A 63 -7.12 -25.99 8.89
N THR A 64 -6.73 -27.17 9.41
CA THR A 64 -7.53 -28.38 9.34
C THR A 64 -8.01 -28.79 10.75
N THR A 65 -9.03 -29.65 10.81
CA THR A 65 -9.57 -30.20 12.08
C THR A 65 -8.53 -30.93 12.93
N ASN A 66 -7.42 -31.37 12.34
CA ASN A 66 -6.37 -32.16 12.99
C ASN A 66 -5.12 -31.31 13.33
N ASN A 67 -5.25 -30.00 13.49
CA ASN A 67 -4.15 -29.05 13.74
C ASN A 67 -3.01 -29.12 12.70
N LYS A 68 -3.31 -29.57 11.48
CA LYS A 68 -2.39 -29.54 10.35
C LYS A 68 -2.72 -28.35 9.45
N LYS A 69 -1.72 -27.83 8.76
CA LYS A 69 -1.94 -26.75 7.77
C LYS A 69 -2.11 -27.33 6.37
N ILE A 70 -3.08 -26.80 5.63
CA ILE A 70 -3.16 -26.98 4.17
C ILE A 70 -2.00 -26.21 3.57
N LYS A 71 -1.05 -26.92 2.97
CA LYS A 71 0.13 -26.33 2.34
C LYS A 71 -0.07 -26.24 0.83
N PHE A 72 0.49 -25.20 0.24
CA PHE A 72 0.52 -25.10 -1.21
C PHE A 72 1.37 -26.23 -1.79
N PRO A 73 0.80 -27.13 -2.62
CA PRO A 73 1.50 -28.31 -3.12
C PRO A 73 2.78 -27.96 -3.89
N LEU A 74 3.85 -28.76 -3.71
CA LEU A 74 5.14 -28.49 -4.32
C LEU A 74 5.07 -28.43 -5.84
N TYR A 75 4.30 -29.32 -6.47
CA TYR A 75 4.13 -29.31 -7.92
C TYR A 75 3.48 -28.01 -8.42
N LEU A 76 2.50 -27.46 -7.69
CA LEU A 76 1.91 -26.17 -8.02
C LEU A 76 2.90 -25.02 -7.83
N LYS A 77 3.77 -25.10 -6.80
CA LYS A 77 4.85 -24.09 -6.62
C LYS A 77 5.79 -24.08 -7.83
N ILE A 78 6.20 -25.26 -8.29
CA ILE A 78 7.08 -25.40 -9.47
C ILE A 78 6.39 -24.84 -10.72
N ILE A 79 5.16 -25.27 -11.00
CA ILE A 79 4.39 -24.78 -12.15
C ILE A 79 4.25 -23.25 -12.09
N ARG A 80 3.89 -22.70 -10.94
CA ARG A 80 3.74 -21.26 -10.76
C ARG A 80 5.03 -20.50 -11.05
N GLU A 81 6.18 -20.96 -10.55
CA GLU A 81 7.46 -20.30 -10.77
C GLU A 81 7.90 -20.38 -12.24
N ILE A 82 7.66 -21.50 -12.92
CA ILE A 82 7.89 -21.62 -14.37
C ILE A 82 6.99 -20.62 -15.11
N LEU A 83 5.70 -20.59 -14.84
CA LEU A 83 4.76 -19.69 -15.51
C LEU A 83 5.08 -18.21 -15.25
N ARG A 84 5.57 -17.88 -14.05
CA ARG A 84 5.97 -16.52 -13.68
C ARG A 84 7.09 -15.96 -14.57
N THR A 85 7.96 -16.81 -15.10
CA THR A 85 9.03 -16.37 -16.02
C THR A 85 8.49 -15.88 -17.36
N PHE A 86 7.29 -16.33 -17.76
CA PHE A 86 6.66 -15.98 -19.03
C PHE A 86 5.60 -14.88 -18.88
N ALA A 87 4.69 -15.02 -17.92
CA ALA A 87 3.62 -14.05 -17.70
C ALA A 87 3.04 -14.12 -16.28
N LYS A 88 2.58 -12.96 -15.77
CA LYS A 88 2.00 -12.86 -14.42
C LYS A 88 0.65 -13.59 -14.32
N ARG A 89 -0.24 -13.45 -15.32
CA ARG A 89 -1.60 -13.99 -15.29
C ARG A 89 -1.63 -15.52 -15.14
N PRO A 90 -0.90 -16.33 -15.93
CA PRO A 90 -0.86 -17.78 -15.72
C PRO A 90 -0.34 -18.18 -14.33
N ALA A 91 0.68 -17.50 -13.82
CA ALA A 91 1.20 -17.76 -12.48
C ALA A 91 0.16 -17.45 -11.38
N ARG A 92 -0.60 -16.37 -11.49
CA ARG A 92 -1.71 -16.02 -10.58
C ARG A 92 -2.86 -17.03 -10.69
N THR A 93 -3.13 -17.57 -11.88
CA THR A 93 -4.15 -18.62 -12.08
C THR A 93 -3.86 -19.87 -11.27
N VAL A 94 -2.59 -20.23 -11.05
CA VAL A 94 -2.22 -21.35 -10.18
C VAL A 94 -2.58 -21.07 -8.71
N ASN A 95 -2.44 -19.82 -8.25
CA ASN A 95 -2.87 -19.45 -6.90
C ASN A 95 -4.40 -19.52 -6.77
N SER A 96 -5.14 -19.00 -7.75
CA SER A 96 -6.61 -19.05 -7.79
C SER A 96 -7.10 -20.52 -7.79
N PHE A 97 -6.45 -21.39 -8.57
CA PHE A 97 -6.73 -22.84 -8.55
C PHE A 97 -6.51 -23.46 -7.17
N PHE A 98 -5.40 -23.15 -6.50
CA PHE A 98 -5.15 -23.63 -5.14
C PHE A 98 -6.25 -23.18 -4.17
N GLN A 99 -6.60 -21.91 -4.18
CA GLN A 99 -7.64 -21.39 -3.30
C GLN A 99 -8.99 -22.07 -3.55
N GLU A 100 -9.38 -22.22 -4.81
CA GLU A 100 -10.63 -22.87 -5.22
C GLU A 100 -10.71 -24.35 -4.76
N HIS A 101 -9.65 -25.12 -4.93
CA HIS A 101 -9.67 -26.56 -4.66
C HIS A 101 -9.33 -26.95 -3.22
N TYR A 102 -8.58 -26.11 -2.51
CA TYR A 102 -8.09 -26.48 -1.19
C TYR A 102 -8.66 -25.64 -0.05
N LEU A 103 -9.09 -24.41 -0.32
CA LEU A 103 -9.53 -23.49 0.72
C LEU A 103 -11.03 -23.20 0.71
N LEU A 104 -11.74 -23.47 -0.39
CA LEU A 104 -13.16 -23.13 -0.56
C LEU A 104 -14.04 -23.71 0.55
N PHE A 105 -13.80 -24.96 0.98
CA PHE A 105 -14.54 -25.58 2.07
C PHE A 105 -14.44 -24.77 3.37
N ASN A 106 -13.22 -24.31 3.73
CA ASN A 106 -13.01 -23.52 4.94
C ASN A 106 -13.61 -22.12 4.81
N VAL A 107 -13.62 -21.52 3.62
CA VAL A 107 -14.33 -20.25 3.35
C VAL A 107 -15.81 -20.42 3.70
N GLY A 108 -16.48 -21.45 3.17
CA GLY A 108 -17.88 -21.72 3.45
C GLY A 108 -18.15 -22.00 4.93
N LYS A 109 -17.31 -22.85 5.56
CA LYS A 109 -17.40 -23.18 6.99
C LYS A 109 -17.32 -21.94 7.87
N TYR A 110 -16.33 -21.06 7.65
CA TYR A 110 -16.14 -19.91 8.52
C TYR A 110 -17.21 -18.84 8.29
N ILE A 111 -17.62 -18.55 7.06
CA ILE A 111 -18.68 -17.60 6.77
C ILE A 111 -20.00 -18.06 7.41
N ASN A 112 -20.34 -19.35 7.31
CA ASN A 112 -21.55 -19.89 7.95
C ASN A 112 -21.50 -19.80 9.50
N ASN A 113 -20.33 -19.93 10.10
CA ASN A 113 -20.17 -19.80 11.56
C ASN A 113 -20.26 -18.33 12.02
N ILE A 114 -19.69 -17.41 11.24
CA ILE A 114 -19.62 -15.97 11.57
C ILE A 114 -20.96 -15.29 11.32
N GLN A 115 -21.67 -15.68 10.26
CA GLN A 115 -22.93 -15.05 9.80
C GLN A 115 -22.80 -13.53 9.71
N PRO A 116 -21.87 -13.00 8.87
CA PRO A 116 -21.64 -11.56 8.78
C PRO A 116 -22.79 -10.84 8.08
N ASP A 117 -23.06 -9.60 8.52
CA ASP A 117 -23.99 -8.70 7.84
C ASP A 117 -23.40 -8.17 6.53
N ILE A 118 -22.05 -8.03 6.49
CA ILE A 118 -21.27 -7.51 5.37
C ILE A 118 -19.87 -8.13 5.32
N ILE A 119 -19.34 -8.28 4.11
CA ILE A 119 -17.99 -8.78 3.90
C ILE A 119 -17.14 -7.70 3.19
N ILE A 120 -15.99 -7.36 3.77
CA ILE A 120 -14.98 -6.52 3.13
C ILE A 120 -13.92 -7.43 2.55
N SER A 121 -13.88 -7.55 1.24
CA SER A 121 -12.94 -8.41 0.52
C SER A 121 -11.73 -7.60 0.06
N TYR A 122 -10.54 -8.06 0.43
CA TYR A 122 -9.28 -7.36 0.15
C TYR A 122 -8.70 -7.63 -1.24
N GLN A 123 -9.29 -8.51 -2.02
CA GLN A 123 -8.86 -8.82 -3.38
C GLN A 123 -9.94 -9.53 -4.20
N PRO A 124 -9.92 -9.41 -5.55
CA PRO A 124 -10.88 -10.08 -6.43
C PRO A 124 -10.93 -11.61 -6.25
N ALA A 125 -9.80 -12.25 -5.91
CA ALA A 125 -9.72 -13.68 -5.64
C ALA A 125 -10.59 -14.10 -4.44
N ALA A 126 -10.63 -13.30 -3.36
CA ALA A 126 -11.50 -13.56 -2.20
C ALA A 126 -12.97 -13.37 -2.58
N SER A 127 -13.29 -12.28 -3.27
CA SER A 127 -14.66 -12.02 -3.77
C SER A 127 -15.14 -13.13 -4.69
N LYS A 128 -14.27 -13.67 -5.56
CA LYS A 128 -14.61 -14.81 -6.42
C LYS A 128 -14.98 -16.04 -5.60
N LEU A 129 -14.18 -16.43 -4.62
CA LEU A 129 -14.47 -17.59 -3.77
C LEU A 129 -15.78 -17.44 -3.03
N ILE A 130 -16.10 -16.23 -2.57
CA ILE A 130 -17.32 -15.93 -1.80
C ILE A 130 -18.55 -15.85 -2.71
N LEU A 131 -18.51 -15.02 -3.76
CA LEU A 131 -19.67 -14.68 -4.59
C LEU A 131 -19.90 -15.65 -5.76
N CYS A 132 -18.82 -16.20 -6.34
CA CYS A 132 -18.93 -17.01 -7.53
C CYS A 132 -18.86 -18.52 -7.21
N ASP A 133 -17.96 -18.94 -6.34
CA ASP A 133 -17.72 -20.35 -6.07
C ASP A 133 -18.59 -20.87 -4.91
N ALA A 134 -18.57 -20.21 -3.73
CA ALA A 134 -19.40 -20.55 -2.59
C ALA A 134 -20.83 -20.00 -2.69
N LYS A 135 -21.06 -19.00 -3.55
CA LYS A 135 -22.37 -18.39 -3.88
C LYS A 135 -23.13 -17.87 -2.65
N PHE A 136 -22.41 -17.22 -1.74
CA PHE A 136 -23.05 -16.53 -0.62
C PHE A 136 -23.85 -15.33 -1.10
N ASP A 137 -25.05 -15.17 -0.56
CA ASP A 137 -25.90 -14.00 -0.75
C ASP A 137 -25.72 -13.03 0.42
N ILE A 138 -24.49 -12.53 0.60
CA ILE A 138 -24.10 -11.54 1.60
C ILE A 138 -23.49 -10.37 0.83
N PRO A 139 -23.80 -9.10 1.16
CA PRO A 139 -23.18 -7.98 0.47
C PRO A 139 -21.67 -7.97 0.66
N VAL A 140 -20.93 -7.86 -0.45
CA VAL A 140 -19.47 -7.81 -0.48
C VAL A 140 -19.03 -6.48 -1.05
N ILE A 141 -18.18 -5.77 -0.30
CA ILE A 141 -17.42 -4.63 -0.83
C ILE A 141 -16.03 -5.16 -1.20
N THR A 142 -15.67 -5.07 -2.47
CA THR A 142 -14.34 -5.48 -2.95
C THR A 142 -13.40 -4.30 -2.97
N MET A 143 -12.33 -4.36 -2.15
CA MET A 143 -11.29 -3.33 -2.09
C MET A 143 -10.24 -3.52 -3.18
N SER A 144 -9.73 -2.41 -3.69
CA SER A 144 -8.52 -2.36 -4.51
C SER A 144 -7.37 -1.75 -3.72
N HIS A 145 -6.26 -2.49 -3.61
CA HIS A 145 -5.03 -2.03 -2.93
C HIS A 145 -3.92 -1.63 -3.91
N GLY A 146 -4.24 -1.57 -5.18
CA GLY A 146 -3.37 -1.15 -6.28
C GLY A 146 -4.19 -0.53 -7.38
N ASP A 147 -3.55 -0.15 -8.48
CA ASP A 147 -4.25 0.28 -9.68
C ASP A 147 -5.11 -0.89 -10.22
N PRO A 148 -6.44 -0.77 -10.26
CA PRO A 148 -7.32 -1.84 -10.72
C PRO A 148 -7.20 -2.14 -12.22
N GLU A 149 -6.55 -1.29 -13.01
CA GLU A 149 -6.20 -1.62 -14.42
C GLU A 149 -5.41 -2.93 -14.49
N ASP A 150 -4.56 -3.22 -13.48
CA ASP A 150 -3.80 -4.48 -13.37
C ASP A 150 -4.70 -5.73 -13.31
N TYR A 151 -5.96 -5.60 -12.83
CA TYR A 151 -6.92 -6.72 -12.79
C TYR A 151 -7.22 -7.26 -14.19
N PHE A 152 -7.37 -6.37 -15.15
CA PHE A 152 -7.73 -6.73 -16.53
C PHE A 152 -6.54 -7.24 -17.34
N HIS A 153 -5.31 -7.01 -16.88
CA HIS A 153 -4.08 -7.41 -17.59
C HIS A 153 -3.37 -8.60 -16.97
N THR A 154 -3.33 -8.71 -15.65
CA THR A 154 -2.46 -9.68 -14.97
C THR A 154 -3.18 -10.63 -14.01
N TYR A 155 -4.44 -10.36 -13.66
CA TYR A 155 -5.24 -11.27 -12.81
C TYR A 155 -5.94 -12.35 -13.63
N PRO A 156 -6.29 -13.50 -13.01
CA PRO A 156 -7.07 -14.54 -13.66
C PRO A 156 -8.42 -14.01 -14.15
N VAL A 157 -8.76 -14.30 -15.41
CA VAL A 157 -10.04 -13.84 -15.99
C VAL A 157 -11.26 -14.31 -15.18
N LYS A 158 -11.15 -15.47 -14.54
CA LYS A 158 -12.20 -16.02 -13.67
C LYS A 158 -12.51 -15.16 -12.43
N GLU A 159 -11.64 -14.23 -12.06
CA GLU A 159 -11.84 -13.35 -10.92
C GLU A 159 -12.66 -12.11 -11.27
N ILE A 160 -12.68 -11.71 -12.55
CA ILE A 160 -13.35 -10.49 -13.02
C ILE A 160 -14.87 -10.49 -12.74
N PRO A 161 -15.64 -11.59 -12.96
CA PRO A 161 -17.07 -11.61 -12.66
C PRO A 161 -17.41 -11.34 -11.19
N SER A 162 -16.47 -11.49 -10.25
CA SER A 162 -16.71 -11.17 -8.86
C SER A 162 -16.82 -9.66 -8.62
N LEU A 163 -16.18 -8.83 -9.44
CA LEU A 163 -16.31 -7.38 -9.37
C LEU A 163 -17.73 -6.93 -9.76
N GLU A 164 -18.31 -7.57 -10.76
CA GLU A 164 -19.70 -7.28 -11.19
C GLU A 164 -20.74 -7.73 -10.15
N LYS A 165 -20.42 -8.77 -9.38
CA LYS A 165 -21.27 -9.30 -8.31
C LYS A 165 -21.09 -8.60 -6.96
N SER A 166 -20.02 -7.83 -6.81
CA SER A 166 -19.79 -7.03 -5.60
C SER A 166 -20.84 -5.93 -5.50
N ALA A 167 -21.31 -5.66 -4.30
CA ALA A 167 -22.21 -4.53 -4.06
C ALA A 167 -21.55 -3.22 -4.50
N ILE A 168 -20.27 -3.05 -4.16
CA ILE A 168 -19.44 -1.91 -4.57
C ILE A 168 -17.98 -2.37 -4.70
N CYS A 169 -17.29 -1.82 -5.70
CA CYS A 169 -15.82 -1.89 -5.79
C CYS A 169 -15.21 -0.60 -5.23
N GLN A 170 -14.57 -0.69 -4.08
CA GLN A 170 -13.85 0.43 -3.50
C GLN A 170 -12.46 0.54 -4.13
N VAL A 171 -12.05 1.77 -4.44
CA VAL A 171 -10.73 2.12 -4.96
C VAL A 171 -10.08 3.20 -4.11
N LEU A 172 -8.74 3.31 -4.21
CA LEU A 172 -7.98 4.21 -3.35
C LEU A 172 -7.84 5.63 -3.92
N MET A 173 -7.96 5.79 -5.25
CA MET A 173 -7.79 7.07 -5.96
C MET A 173 -8.93 7.32 -6.95
N PRO A 174 -9.33 8.58 -7.18
CA PRO A 174 -10.41 8.94 -8.11
C PRO A 174 -10.22 8.39 -9.52
N SER A 175 -9.01 8.46 -10.08
CA SER A 175 -8.73 7.91 -11.41
C SER A 175 -8.98 6.41 -11.52
N PHE A 176 -8.83 5.68 -10.42
CA PHE A 176 -9.00 4.23 -10.39
C PHE A 176 -10.44 3.78 -10.59
N GLU A 177 -11.42 4.63 -10.30
CA GLU A 177 -12.83 4.34 -10.66
C GLU A 177 -12.99 4.22 -12.17
N GLN A 178 -12.37 5.14 -12.93
CA GLN A 178 -12.42 5.11 -14.38
C GLN A 178 -11.71 3.88 -14.95
N HIS A 179 -10.62 3.41 -14.32
CA HIS A 179 -9.94 2.16 -14.73
C HIS A 179 -10.87 0.94 -14.62
N ILE A 180 -11.70 0.85 -13.59
CA ILE A 180 -12.71 -0.21 -13.51
C ILE A 180 -13.80 0.00 -14.57
N LYS A 181 -14.36 1.22 -14.68
CA LYS A 181 -15.49 1.52 -15.55
C LYS A 181 -15.19 1.39 -17.04
N ASN A 182 -13.94 1.57 -17.45
CA ASN A 182 -13.50 1.34 -18.83
C ASN A 182 -13.72 -0.11 -19.29
N HIS A 183 -13.63 -1.07 -18.37
CA HIS A 183 -13.79 -2.50 -18.65
C HIS A 183 -15.17 -3.03 -18.20
N LEU A 184 -15.71 -2.47 -17.12
CA LEU A 184 -16.95 -2.89 -16.46
C LEU A 184 -17.85 -1.66 -16.18
N PRO A 185 -18.50 -1.11 -17.20
CA PRO A 185 -19.19 0.20 -17.09
C PRO A 185 -20.36 0.22 -16.09
N ASN A 186 -20.93 -0.93 -15.76
CA ASN A 186 -22.09 -1.04 -14.87
C ASN A 186 -21.71 -1.34 -13.41
N VAL A 187 -20.43 -1.49 -13.09
CA VAL A 187 -19.99 -1.75 -11.71
C VAL A 187 -20.07 -0.48 -10.87
N ASN A 188 -20.69 -0.59 -9.71
CA ASN A 188 -20.68 0.49 -8.72
C ASN A 188 -19.27 0.64 -8.14
N THR A 189 -18.74 1.85 -8.19
CA THR A 189 -17.42 2.19 -7.65
C THR A 189 -17.53 3.31 -6.64
N ILE A 190 -16.58 3.34 -5.70
CA ILE A 190 -16.43 4.44 -4.74
C ILE A 190 -14.96 4.65 -4.40
N THR A 191 -14.55 5.90 -4.29
CA THR A 191 -13.21 6.24 -3.84
C THR A 191 -13.17 6.46 -2.34
N ILE A 192 -12.44 5.62 -1.61
CA ILE A 192 -12.08 5.83 -0.19
C ILE A 192 -10.60 5.54 -0.07
N GLY A 193 -9.79 6.58 0.22
CA GLY A 193 -8.35 6.45 0.42
C GLY A 193 -7.99 5.73 1.72
N ASN A 194 -6.71 5.49 1.93
CA ASN A 194 -6.24 4.95 3.20
C ASN A 194 -6.21 6.05 4.28
N ALA A 195 -6.51 5.67 5.51
CA ALA A 195 -6.38 6.54 6.67
C ALA A 195 -4.89 6.88 6.91
N ILE A 196 -4.57 8.16 6.98
CA ILE A 196 -3.22 8.68 7.18
C ILE A 196 -3.14 9.34 8.55
N PRO A 197 -2.18 8.93 9.41
CA PRO A 197 -2.00 9.56 10.71
C PRO A 197 -1.82 11.09 10.59
N GLN A 198 -2.54 11.82 11.43
CA GLN A 198 -2.41 13.26 11.55
C GLN A 198 -1.55 13.59 12.77
N PHE A 199 -0.35 14.12 12.53
CA PHE A 199 0.61 14.40 13.59
C PHE A 199 0.43 15.80 14.16
N ALA A 200 0.44 15.92 15.50
CA ALA A 200 0.43 17.23 16.18
C ALA A 200 1.70 18.03 15.91
N PHE A 201 2.81 17.38 15.55
CA PHE A 201 4.06 18.02 15.15
C PHE A 201 4.16 18.18 13.62
N SER A 202 5.13 18.97 13.18
CA SER A 202 5.52 19.10 11.77
C SER A 202 7.04 19.03 11.65
N ALA A 203 7.52 18.79 10.44
CA ALA A 203 8.90 19.01 10.08
C ALA A 203 9.24 20.51 10.29
N ASP A 204 10.37 20.80 10.92
CA ASP A 204 10.81 22.17 11.11
C ASP A 204 11.62 22.63 9.90
N LEU A 205 10.92 23.07 8.87
CA LEU A 205 11.51 23.59 7.63
C LEU A 205 12.02 25.03 7.77
N ALA A 206 11.58 25.73 8.83
CA ALA A 206 11.99 27.10 9.12
C ALA A 206 13.30 27.17 9.91
N ALA A 207 13.71 26.10 10.57
CA ALA A 207 14.95 26.07 11.34
C ALA A 207 16.19 26.26 10.47
N ASP A 208 17.18 26.95 11.02
CA ASP A 208 18.51 27.02 10.43
C ASP A 208 19.30 25.79 10.87
N LYS A 209 19.54 24.88 9.94
CA LYS A 209 20.17 23.58 10.21
C LYS A 209 21.60 23.56 9.70
N LYS A 210 22.53 22.97 10.47
CA LYS A 210 23.87 22.66 9.96
C LYS A 210 23.84 21.65 8.81
N GLN A 211 22.80 20.78 8.80
CA GLN A 211 22.65 19.75 7.80
C GLN A 211 21.14 19.59 7.47
N TYR A 212 20.80 19.66 6.20
CA TYR A 212 19.47 19.44 5.64
C TYR A 212 19.36 18.01 5.09
N LYS A 213 18.12 17.51 4.99
CA LYS A 213 17.90 16.10 4.70
C LYS A 213 16.85 15.88 3.62
N VAL A 214 17.24 15.18 2.55
CA VAL A 214 16.31 14.48 1.67
C VAL A 214 16.04 13.09 2.24
N ILE A 215 14.78 12.70 2.37
CA ILE A 215 14.39 11.39 2.88
C ILE A 215 13.61 10.59 1.85
N PHE A 216 13.88 9.31 1.78
CA PHE A 216 13.09 8.28 1.13
C PHE A 216 12.67 7.24 2.15
N VAL A 217 11.40 6.83 2.13
CA VAL A 217 10.88 5.73 2.97
C VAL A 217 10.17 4.71 2.09
N GLY A 218 10.61 3.46 2.12
CA GLY A 218 10.01 2.37 1.35
C GLY A 218 10.94 1.18 1.16
N ARG A 219 10.41 0.03 0.74
CA ARG A 219 11.25 -1.14 0.42
C ARG A 219 12.28 -0.78 -0.65
N LEU A 220 13.52 -1.18 -0.46
CA LEU A 220 14.59 -0.89 -1.41
C LEU A 220 14.50 -1.86 -2.61
N THR A 221 13.59 -1.58 -3.54
CA THR A 221 13.32 -2.40 -4.73
C THR A 221 13.74 -1.68 -6.00
N LYS A 222 14.37 -2.41 -6.94
CA LYS A 222 14.93 -1.84 -8.16
C LYS A 222 13.85 -1.36 -9.15
N ASN A 223 12.80 -2.16 -9.35
CA ASN A 223 11.80 -1.92 -10.41
C ASN A 223 10.50 -1.29 -9.90
N HIS A 224 10.34 -1.14 -8.58
CA HIS A 224 9.14 -0.54 -7.99
C HIS A 224 9.47 0.81 -7.33
N LYS A 225 10.16 0.80 -6.21
CA LYS A 225 10.46 2.03 -5.44
C LYS A 225 11.66 2.82 -5.97
N ARG A 226 12.55 2.20 -6.70
CA ARG A 226 13.66 2.77 -7.49
C ARG A 226 14.56 3.78 -6.76
N PRO A 227 14.99 3.55 -5.50
CA PRO A 227 15.83 4.51 -4.77
C PRO A 227 17.17 4.82 -5.47
N HIS A 228 17.64 3.96 -6.38
CA HIS A 228 18.83 4.22 -7.19
C HIS A 228 18.72 5.49 -8.05
N LEU A 229 17.53 5.83 -8.56
CA LEU A 229 17.32 7.06 -9.32
C LEU A 229 17.50 8.29 -8.41
N LEU A 230 17.05 8.19 -7.16
CA LEU A 230 17.25 9.27 -6.18
C LEU A 230 18.72 9.41 -5.79
N VAL A 231 19.45 8.30 -5.61
CA VAL A 231 20.90 8.34 -5.37
C VAL A 231 21.61 9.04 -6.52
N GLN A 232 21.28 8.70 -7.77
CA GLN A 232 21.89 9.33 -8.95
C GLN A 232 21.54 10.83 -9.06
N ALA A 233 20.29 11.20 -8.81
CA ALA A 233 19.84 12.59 -8.85
C ALA A 233 20.54 13.42 -7.76
N PHE A 234 20.61 12.91 -6.53
CA PHE A 234 21.30 13.56 -5.43
C PHE A 234 22.81 13.71 -5.70
N THR A 235 23.45 12.69 -6.29
CA THR A 235 24.87 12.73 -6.64
C THR A 235 25.21 13.91 -7.55
N LYS A 236 24.33 14.25 -8.51
CA LYS A 236 24.51 15.40 -9.41
C LYS A 236 24.51 16.75 -8.67
N LEU A 237 23.82 16.82 -7.53
CA LEU A 237 23.63 18.04 -6.75
C LEU A 237 24.57 18.14 -5.55
N ALA A 238 25.23 17.06 -5.17
CA ALA A 238 26.01 16.97 -3.94
C ALA A 238 27.11 18.03 -3.82
N ALA A 239 27.79 18.37 -4.91
CA ALA A 239 28.81 19.42 -4.93
C ALA A 239 28.21 20.83 -4.74
N LYS A 240 27.04 21.09 -5.31
CA LYS A 240 26.31 22.38 -5.19
C LYS A 240 25.75 22.61 -3.79
N TYR A 241 25.38 21.53 -3.10
CA TYR A 241 24.72 21.58 -1.80
C TYR A 241 25.49 20.78 -0.72
N PRO A 242 26.66 21.27 -0.24
CA PRO A 242 27.52 20.53 0.66
C PRO A 242 26.90 20.23 2.04
N ASN A 243 25.88 20.95 2.45
CA ASN A 243 25.19 20.79 3.72
C ASN A 243 23.93 19.90 3.65
N TRP A 244 23.70 19.20 2.52
CA TRP A 244 22.59 18.26 2.37
C TRP A 244 23.05 16.81 2.45
N ILE A 245 22.20 15.95 3.03
CA ILE A 245 22.35 14.49 3.04
C ILE A 245 21.11 13.81 2.44
N LEU A 246 21.27 12.56 2.04
CA LEU A 246 20.19 11.67 1.63
C LEU A 246 20.10 10.48 2.58
N GLU A 247 18.92 10.22 3.13
CA GLU A 247 18.63 9.02 3.91
C GLU A 247 17.62 8.11 3.19
N LEU A 248 17.98 6.84 3.05
CA LEU A 248 17.14 5.79 2.47
C LEU A 248 16.71 4.82 3.58
N TRP A 249 15.43 4.89 3.97
CA TRP A 249 14.85 4.06 5.01
C TRP A 249 13.98 2.96 4.41
N GLY A 250 14.21 1.72 4.82
CA GLY A 250 13.39 0.57 4.45
C GLY A 250 14.13 -0.75 4.43
N VAL A 251 13.35 -1.83 4.33
CA VAL A 251 13.90 -3.18 4.26
C VAL A 251 14.60 -3.46 2.93
N LYS A 252 15.64 -4.26 2.98
CA LYS A 252 16.35 -4.78 1.80
C LYS A 252 15.47 -5.83 1.12
N ASP A 253 15.18 -5.66 -0.16
CA ASP A 253 14.43 -6.66 -0.94
C ASP A 253 15.37 -7.79 -1.39
N ARG A 254 16.46 -7.44 -2.09
CA ARG A 254 17.46 -8.39 -2.62
C ARG A 254 18.87 -7.93 -2.24
N ALA A 255 19.68 -8.87 -1.75
CA ALA A 255 21.06 -8.59 -1.38
C ALA A 255 21.91 -8.04 -2.54
N THR A 256 21.65 -8.50 -3.78
CA THR A 256 22.34 -8.03 -5.00
C THR A 256 22.06 -6.55 -5.27
N TYR A 257 20.79 -6.14 -5.20
CA TYR A 257 20.43 -4.75 -5.43
C TYR A 257 20.93 -3.81 -4.32
N TYR A 258 20.95 -4.29 -3.09
CA TYR A 258 21.52 -3.53 -1.99
C TYR A 258 23.02 -3.25 -2.21
N LYS A 259 23.79 -4.25 -2.66
CA LYS A 259 25.20 -4.08 -3.03
C LYS A 259 25.39 -3.12 -4.22
N GLU A 260 24.48 -3.12 -5.21
CA GLU A 260 24.48 -2.13 -6.29
C GLU A 260 24.34 -0.70 -5.75
N LEU A 261 23.44 -0.47 -4.79
CA LEU A 261 23.27 0.85 -4.16
C LEU A 261 24.52 1.26 -3.37
N GLU A 262 25.08 0.37 -2.56
CA GLU A 262 26.35 0.63 -1.81
C GLU A 262 27.49 0.97 -2.77
N HIS A 263 27.64 0.22 -3.84
CA HIS A 263 28.66 0.48 -4.86
C HIS A 263 28.46 1.82 -5.55
N MET A 264 27.21 2.17 -5.91
CA MET A 264 26.89 3.47 -6.53
C MET A 264 27.27 4.64 -5.61
N ILE A 265 26.97 4.54 -4.31
CA ILE A 265 27.29 5.56 -3.30
C ILE A 265 28.79 5.69 -3.11
N SER A 266 29.51 4.58 -2.97
CA SER A 266 30.97 4.58 -2.76
C SER A 266 31.73 5.06 -3.99
N SER A 267 31.31 4.68 -5.19
CA SER A 267 31.91 5.14 -6.48
C SER A 267 31.73 6.64 -6.69
N ALA A 268 30.68 7.24 -6.13
CA ALA A 268 30.46 8.69 -6.16
C ALA A 268 31.21 9.45 -5.05
N ASN A 269 31.94 8.75 -4.16
CA ASN A 269 32.61 9.32 -2.97
C ASN A 269 31.62 10.06 -2.05
N LEU A 270 30.39 9.53 -1.88
CA LEU A 270 29.31 10.14 -1.07
C LEU A 270 28.90 9.27 0.12
N SER A 271 29.78 8.38 0.60
CA SER A 271 29.46 7.49 1.74
C SER A 271 29.25 8.23 3.07
N ASP A 272 29.67 9.47 3.17
CA ASP A 272 29.44 10.39 4.29
C ASP A 272 28.19 11.28 4.11
N ARG A 273 27.52 11.19 2.96
CA ARG A 273 26.40 12.05 2.57
C ARG A 273 25.13 11.26 2.22
N ILE A 274 25.23 10.01 1.79
CA ILE A 274 24.11 9.15 1.42
C ILE A 274 24.11 7.92 2.31
N PHE A 275 23.02 7.72 3.06
CA PHE A 275 22.94 6.69 4.08
C PHE A 275 21.80 5.71 3.81
N ILE A 276 22.09 4.41 3.75
CA ILE A 276 21.08 3.34 3.75
C ILE A 276 20.85 2.91 5.20
N LYS A 277 19.74 3.32 5.79
CA LYS A 277 19.46 3.22 7.23
C LYS A 277 18.78 1.91 7.67
N GLY A 278 18.20 1.14 6.73
CA GLY A 278 17.39 -0.03 7.07
C GLY A 278 15.97 0.31 7.52
N ALA A 279 15.28 -0.66 8.13
CA ALA A 279 13.92 -0.47 8.64
C ALA A 279 13.92 0.22 10.01
N THR A 280 12.84 0.93 10.31
CA THR A 280 12.59 1.54 11.63
C THR A 280 11.10 1.51 11.94
N ASP A 281 10.75 1.40 13.21
CA ASP A 281 9.42 1.61 13.78
C ASP A 281 9.11 3.10 14.07
N LYS A 282 10.17 3.95 14.01
CA LYS A 282 10.11 5.41 14.28
C LYS A 282 10.07 6.23 12.99
N VAL A 283 9.26 5.80 12.01
CA VAL A 283 9.12 6.52 10.73
C VAL A 283 8.67 7.96 10.92
N PRO A 284 7.66 8.27 11.76
CA PRO A 284 7.22 9.66 11.95
C PRO A 284 8.31 10.61 12.45
N GLU A 285 9.16 10.14 13.38
CA GLU A 285 10.29 10.92 13.91
C GLU A 285 11.33 11.19 12.82
N LYS A 286 11.58 10.19 11.95
CA LYS A 286 12.53 10.35 10.84
C LYS A 286 12.01 11.30 9.78
N LEU A 287 10.73 11.28 9.51
CA LEU A 287 10.07 12.24 8.63
C LEU A 287 10.13 13.65 9.20
N ARG A 288 9.90 13.83 10.52
CA ARG A 288 10.01 15.13 11.20
C ARG A 288 11.39 15.76 11.09
N GLU A 289 12.47 14.95 11.10
CA GLU A 289 13.85 15.39 10.98
C GLU A 289 14.23 15.81 9.56
N ALA A 290 13.43 15.51 8.55
CA ALA A 290 13.73 15.73 7.13
C ALA A 290 13.27 17.12 6.65
N ASP A 291 13.66 17.44 5.40
CA ASP A 291 13.34 18.71 4.74
C ASP A 291 12.63 18.50 3.39
N ILE A 292 12.86 17.38 2.72
CA ILE A 292 12.23 17.01 1.44
C ILE A 292 11.94 15.52 1.45
N PHE A 293 10.73 15.12 1.04
CA PHE A 293 10.38 13.72 0.78
C PHE A 293 10.48 13.43 -0.71
N ALA A 294 11.35 12.50 -1.11
CA ALA A 294 11.52 12.13 -2.51
C ALA A 294 11.11 10.68 -2.77
N PHE A 295 10.19 10.47 -3.73
CA PHE A 295 9.54 9.19 -3.94
C PHE A 295 9.55 8.74 -5.40
N PRO A 296 10.68 8.21 -5.92
CA PRO A 296 10.84 7.86 -7.33
C PRO A 296 10.18 6.52 -7.72
N SER A 297 9.02 6.23 -7.13
CA SER A 297 8.27 4.99 -7.42
C SER A 297 7.79 4.94 -8.86
N ALA A 298 7.75 3.72 -9.43
CA ALA A 298 7.21 3.49 -10.76
C ALA A 298 5.69 3.38 -10.76
N PHE A 299 5.12 2.83 -9.69
CA PHE A 299 3.68 2.68 -9.49
C PHE A 299 3.36 2.56 -7.99
N GLU A 300 2.19 3.01 -7.58
CA GLU A 300 1.65 2.87 -6.23
C GLU A 300 0.15 2.57 -6.27
N GLY A 301 -0.35 1.92 -5.23
CA GLY A 301 -1.79 1.81 -5.02
C GLY A 301 -2.36 3.03 -4.31
N PHE A 302 -1.60 3.55 -3.33
CA PHE A 302 -1.91 4.80 -2.61
C PHE A 302 -0.65 5.63 -2.37
N GLY A 303 0.46 5.00 -1.94
CA GLY A 303 1.67 5.71 -1.55
C GLY A 303 1.67 6.13 -0.09
N MET A 304 1.33 5.21 0.83
CA MET A 304 1.25 5.45 2.28
C MET A 304 2.44 6.25 2.84
N ALA A 305 3.68 5.86 2.50
CA ALA A 305 4.86 6.54 3.00
C ALA A 305 4.98 7.98 2.49
N LEU A 306 4.56 8.25 1.25
CA LEU A 306 4.47 9.59 0.68
C LEU A 306 3.45 10.44 1.45
N ALA A 307 2.23 9.91 1.63
CA ALA A 307 1.18 10.59 2.35
C ALA A 307 1.54 10.85 3.82
N GLU A 308 2.23 9.90 4.49
CA GLU A 308 2.78 10.09 5.84
C GLU A 308 3.84 11.21 5.87
N GLY A 309 4.73 11.29 4.87
CA GLY A 309 5.70 12.38 4.72
C GLY A 309 5.02 13.73 4.54
N MET A 310 4.00 13.80 3.67
CA MET A 310 3.21 15.01 3.45
C MET A 310 2.40 15.41 4.69
N SER A 311 1.88 14.46 5.48
CA SER A 311 1.13 14.75 6.72
C SER A 311 2.01 15.32 7.84
N VAL A 312 3.32 15.07 7.80
CA VAL A 312 4.32 15.72 8.68
C VAL A 312 4.69 17.11 8.17
N GLY A 313 4.27 17.48 6.96
CA GLY A 313 4.53 18.78 6.36
C GLY A 313 5.81 18.83 5.53
N LEU A 314 6.22 17.71 4.93
CA LEU A 314 7.32 17.70 3.96
C LEU A 314 6.80 18.03 2.56
N PRO A 315 7.47 18.91 1.82
CA PRO A 315 7.25 19.02 0.38
C PRO A 315 7.69 17.74 -0.30
N ALA A 316 6.92 17.26 -1.27
CA ALA A 316 7.12 15.96 -1.89
C ALA A 316 7.62 16.07 -3.33
N ILE A 317 8.39 15.09 -3.77
CA ILE A 317 8.77 14.93 -5.19
C ILE A 317 8.39 13.52 -5.65
N GLY A 318 7.70 13.42 -6.77
CA GLY A 318 7.32 12.16 -7.40
C GLY A 318 7.23 12.26 -8.92
N TYR A 319 6.91 11.15 -9.58
CA TYR A 319 6.79 11.12 -11.03
C TYR A 319 5.34 11.30 -11.49
N LYS A 320 5.14 12.10 -12.55
CA LYS A 320 3.82 12.38 -13.16
C LYS A 320 3.11 11.12 -13.65
N ASN A 321 3.86 10.14 -14.11
CA ASN A 321 3.33 8.89 -14.62
C ASN A 321 3.17 7.79 -13.56
N CYS A 322 3.42 8.09 -12.28
CA CYS A 322 3.23 7.15 -11.21
C CYS A 322 1.79 7.25 -10.67
N PRO A 323 0.94 6.22 -10.91
CA PRO A 323 -0.42 6.22 -10.38
C PRO A 323 -0.43 6.45 -8.86
N ALA A 324 -1.47 7.08 -8.36
CA ALA A 324 -1.66 7.56 -6.99
C ALA A 324 -0.69 8.68 -6.56
N VAL A 325 0.59 8.62 -6.88
CA VAL A 325 1.56 9.68 -6.54
C VAL A 325 1.18 10.99 -7.24
N ASN A 326 0.77 10.90 -8.51
CA ASN A 326 0.34 12.04 -9.32
C ASN A 326 -1.01 12.65 -8.90
N GLU A 327 -1.75 11.99 -8.02
CA GLU A 327 -2.98 12.53 -7.41
C GLU A 327 -2.75 13.02 -5.99
N LEU A 328 -1.79 12.44 -5.25
CA LEU A 328 -1.41 12.92 -3.92
C LEU A 328 -0.60 14.21 -3.98
N ILE A 329 0.33 14.33 -4.94
CA ILE A 329 1.13 15.54 -5.08
C ILE A 329 0.42 16.51 -6.02
N LYS A 330 0.07 17.69 -5.53
CA LYS A 330 -0.38 18.83 -6.34
C LYS A 330 0.84 19.58 -6.83
N ASP A 331 1.14 19.45 -8.13
CA ASP A 331 2.35 20.01 -8.74
C ASP A 331 2.43 21.52 -8.57
N GLY A 332 3.56 22.00 -8.05
CA GLY A 332 3.78 23.41 -7.74
C GLY A 332 3.11 23.92 -6.46
N GLU A 333 2.26 23.12 -5.80
CA GLU A 333 1.53 23.50 -4.58
C GLU A 333 2.02 22.72 -3.34
N THR A 334 1.96 21.38 -3.38
CA THR A 334 2.38 20.52 -2.26
C THR A 334 3.73 19.86 -2.48
N GLY A 335 4.31 20.06 -3.65
CA GLY A 335 5.55 19.48 -4.09
C GLY A 335 5.72 19.58 -5.60
N PHE A 336 6.56 18.72 -6.18
CA PHE A 336 6.78 18.65 -7.62
C PHE A 336 6.50 17.28 -8.19
N LEU A 337 5.80 17.26 -9.32
CA LEU A 337 5.68 16.11 -10.22
C LEU A 337 6.63 16.31 -11.40
N CYS A 338 7.61 15.43 -11.56
CA CYS A 338 8.55 15.48 -12.65
C CYS A 338 8.37 14.31 -13.63
N GLU A 339 8.95 14.43 -14.83
CA GLU A 339 9.03 13.31 -15.77
C GLU A 339 9.91 12.19 -15.20
N ASP A 340 9.68 10.95 -15.67
CA ASP A 340 10.46 9.80 -15.19
C ASP A 340 11.93 9.92 -15.62
N GLY A 341 12.83 9.76 -14.68
CA GLY A 341 14.26 9.79 -14.94
C GLY A 341 15.07 10.54 -13.89
N VAL A 342 16.37 10.47 -14.04
CA VAL A 342 17.32 11.06 -13.08
C VAL A 342 17.39 12.59 -13.21
N GLU A 343 17.44 13.10 -14.42
CA GLU A 343 17.56 14.53 -14.70
C GLU A 343 16.34 15.33 -14.20
N PRO A 344 15.10 14.98 -14.58
CA PRO A 344 13.92 15.69 -14.05
C PRO A 344 13.81 15.60 -12.53
N LEU A 345 14.21 14.47 -11.94
CA LEU A 345 14.23 14.31 -10.48
C LEU A 345 15.28 15.23 -9.82
N ALA A 346 16.47 15.35 -10.45
CA ALA A 346 17.51 16.27 -9.96
C ALA A 346 17.07 17.73 -10.06
N GLU A 347 16.43 18.14 -11.15
CA GLU A 347 15.89 19.49 -11.32
C GLU A 347 14.83 19.83 -10.25
N ALA A 348 13.94 18.91 -9.94
CA ALA A 348 12.93 19.08 -8.88
C ALA A 348 13.59 19.18 -7.48
N LEU A 349 14.60 18.34 -7.22
CA LEU A 349 15.41 18.41 -6.01
C LEU A 349 16.15 19.76 -5.92
N ASP A 350 16.78 20.23 -7.00
CA ASP A 350 17.53 21.49 -7.04
C ASP A 350 16.67 22.70 -6.62
N LYS A 351 15.44 22.75 -7.13
CA LYS A 351 14.47 23.80 -6.76
C LYS A 351 14.18 23.81 -5.25
N LEU A 352 13.90 22.61 -4.68
CA LEU A 352 13.56 22.53 -3.25
C LEU A 352 14.81 22.65 -2.37
N MET A 353 15.97 22.15 -2.76
CA MET A 353 17.21 22.30 -1.98
C MET A 353 17.67 23.74 -1.92
N GLY A 354 17.48 24.47 -3.01
CA GLY A 354 17.91 25.88 -3.14
C GLY A 354 16.98 26.92 -2.52
N ASP A 355 15.70 26.59 -2.33
CA ASP A 355 14.70 27.57 -1.89
C ASP A 355 13.99 27.12 -0.60
N ARG A 356 14.35 27.74 0.53
CA ARG A 356 13.79 27.45 1.86
C ARG A 356 12.33 27.89 1.98
N GLU A 357 12.01 29.08 1.46
CA GLU A 357 10.65 29.62 1.55
C GLU A 357 9.68 28.77 0.74
N LEU A 358 10.13 28.27 -0.40
CA LEU A 358 9.36 27.34 -1.20
C LEU A 358 9.09 26.02 -0.44
N ARG A 359 10.11 25.45 0.26
CA ARG A 359 9.92 24.26 1.10
C ARG A 359 8.88 24.51 2.20
N ILE A 360 8.97 25.63 2.90
CA ILE A 360 8.03 26.03 3.97
C ILE A 360 6.60 26.12 3.41
N LYS A 361 6.44 26.84 2.31
CA LYS A 361 5.14 27.02 1.64
C LYS A 361 4.53 25.67 1.22
N MET A 362 5.29 24.87 0.49
CA MET A 362 4.80 23.58 -0.01
C MET A 362 4.56 22.56 1.10
N GLY A 363 5.43 22.53 2.12
CA GLY A 363 5.26 21.65 3.27
C GLY A 363 3.98 21.96 4.07
N LYS A 364 3.68 23.25 4.27
CA LYS A 364 2.42 23.69 4.89
C LYS A 364 1.20 23.27 4.07
N ALA A 365 1.25 23.45 2.76
CA ALA A 365 0.18 23.03 1.85
C ALA A 365 0.01 21.51 1.84
N ALA A 366 1.12 20.75 1.80
CA ALA A 366 1.10 19.28 1.85
C ALA A 366 0.41 18.76 3.12
N LYS A 367 0.76 19.30 4.29
CA LYS A 367 0.11 18.92 5.55
C LYS A 367 -1.39 19.23 5.56
N ALA A 368 -1.78 20.40 5.06
CA ALA A 368 -3.18 20.79 4.99
C ALA A 368 -3.98 19.87 4.04
N ASP A 369 -3.38 19.49 2.92
CA ASP A 369 -4.02 18.61 1.94
C ASP A 369 -4.22 17.19 2.49
N MET A 370 -3.28 16.66 3.26
CA MET A 370 -3.39 15.33 3.87
C MET A 370 -4.47 15.23 4.95
N ALA A 371 -5.04 16.34 5.43
CA ALA A 371 -6.17 16.34 6.36
C ALA A 371 -7.45 15.73 5.77
N GLN A 372 -7.56 15.60 4.45
CA GLN A 372 -8.66 14.87 3.80
C GLN A 372 -8.62 13.36 4.10
N PHE A 373 -7.43 12.81 4.36
CA PHE A 373 -7.21 11.40 4.69
C PHE A 373 -7.09 11.15 6.20
N ALA A 374 -7.55 12.11 7.03
CA ALA A 374 -7.58 11.94 8.48
C ALA A 374 -8.34 10.65 8.87
N PRO A 375 -7.86 9.88 9.86
CA PRO A 375 -8.47 8.60 10.23
C PRO A 375 -9.97 8.72 10.49
N GLU A 376 -10.41 9.73 11.24
CA GLU A 376 -11.82 9.92 11.56
C GLU A 376 -12.68 10.01 10.29
N LYS A 377 -12.26 10.83 9.31
CA LYS A 377 -12.99 11.01 8.04
C LYS A 377 -13.06 9.72 7.21
N ILE A 378 -11.92 9.02 7.12
CA ILE A 378 -11.86 7.78 6.33
C ILE A 378 -12.73 6.69 6.96
N TRP A 379 -12.68 6.56 8.29
CA TRP A 379 -13.47 5.54 8.99
C TRP A 379 -14.96 5.87 9.03
N ASP A 380 -15.34 7.16 9.11
CA ASP A 380 -16.72 7.60 8.96
C ASP A 380 -17.28 7.24 7.57
N HIS A 381 -16.52 7.50 6.49
CA HIS A 381 -16.91 7.11 5.14
C HIS A 381 -17.08 5.59 4.99
N TRP A 382 -16.21 4.79 5.61
CA TRP A 382 -16.36 3.34 5.60
C TRP A 382 -17.60 2.86 6.33
N GLU A 383 -17.89 3.43 7.49
CA GLU A 383 -19.07 3.07 8.29
C GLU A 383 -20.37 3.44 7.56
N GLU A 384 -20.45 4.67 7.03
CA GLU A 384 -21.58 5.13 6.20
C GLU A 384 -21.77 4.24 4.96
N LEU A 385 -20.68 3.87 4.28
CA LEU A 385 -20.74 2.98 3.12
C LEU A 385 -21.28 1.60 3.49
N MET A 386 -20.79 0.99 4.55
CA MET A 386 -21.24 -0.32 5.00
C MET A 386 -22.72 -0.31 5.39
N GLU A 387 -23.17 0.72 6.14
CA GLU A 387 -24.58 0.89 6.50
C GLU A 387 -25.48 1.05 5.27
N LYS A 388 -25.04 1.85 4.29
CA LYS A 388 -25.76 2.04 3.04
C LYS A 388 -25.93 0.72 2.29
N VAL A 389 -24.84 -0.02 2.12
CA VAL A 389 -24.83 -1.30 1.38
C VAL A 389 -25.71 -2.36 2.04
N ILE A 390 -25.76 -2.40 3.37
CA ILE A 390 -26.64 -3.32 4.10
C ILE A 390 -28.12 -2.93 3.93
N LYS A 391 -28.44 -1.62 3.93
CA LYS A 391 -29.83 -1.12 3.79
C LYS A 391 -30.40 -1.29 2.37
N GLU A 392 -29.54 -1.29 1.36
CA GLU A 392 -29.93 -1.41 -0.06
C GLU A 392 -30.13 -2.86 -0.53
N LYS A 393 -29.80 -3.86 0.33
CA LYS A 393 -30.03 -5.28 0.11
C LYS A 393 -31.45 -5.70 0.53
#